data_876ce6aa071f172a00c64108879beeb6
#
_entry.id   876ce6aa071f172a00c64108879beeb6
#
_cell.length_a   1.000
_cell.length_b   1.000
_cell.length_c   1.000
_cell.angle_alpha   90.00
_cell.angle_beta   90.00
_cell.angle_gamma   90.00
#
_symmetry.space_group_name_H-M   'P 1'
#
loop_
_entity.id
_entity.type
_entity.pdbx_description
1 polymer ?
#
loop_
_entity_poly.entity_id
_entity_poly.type
_entity_poly.pdbx_seq_one_letter_code
_entity_poly.pdbx_strand_id
1 'polypeptide(L)'
;MTKPAILALADGSIFRGEAIGADGQTVGEVVFNTAMTGYQEILTDPSYAQQIVTLTYPHIGNTGTTPEDAESDRVWSAGLVIRDLPLVASNWRNTMSLSDYLKANNVVAIAGIDTRRLTRILREKGAQNGCIMAGDNISEEAAIAAAQGFPGLKGMDLAKVVSTKKQYEWRSSVWNLKTDSHPTIEASELPYHVVAYDYGIKLNILRMLVERGCRVTVVPAQTPAADVLALNPDGVFLSNGPGDPEPCDYAIQAIKDVLETEIPVFGICLGHQLLALASGAKTLKMGHGHHGANHPVQDLDTGVVMITSQNHGFAVDEATLPANVRATHKSLFDGTLQGIERTDKSAFSFQGHPEASPGPNDVAPLFDRFINEMAKRR
;
A
#
# COMPACT_ATOMS: atom_id res chain seq x y z
N MET A 1 30.06 -13.72 -11.95
CA MET A 1 28.99 -14.60 -12.44
C MET A 1 27.77 -14.34 -11.57
N THR A 2 26.61 -14.19 -12.18
CA THR A 2 25.33 -14.10 -11.46
C THR A 2 25.06 -15.46 -10.80
N LYS A 3 24.56 -15.46 -9.55
CA LYS A 3 24.16 -16.67 -8.84
C LYS A 3 22.79 -17.14 -9.33
N PRO A 4 22.50 -18.44 -9.28
CA PRO A 4 21.19 -18.95 -9.65
C PRO A 4 20.13 -18.53 -8.61
N ALA A 5 18.88 -18.44 -9.08
CA ALA A 5 17.70 -18.29 -8.24
C ALA A 5 16.51 -19.06 -8.79
N ILE A 6 15.62 -19.47 -7.93
CA ILE A 6 14.33 -20.08 -8.29
C ILE A 6 13.19 -19.37 -7.55
N LEU A 7 12.03 -19.27 -8.24
CA LEU A 7 10.74 -19.03 -7.62
C LEU A 7 9.89 -20.31 -7.73
N ALA A 8 9.46 -20.85 -6.61
CA ALA A 8 8.51 -21.95 -6.54
C ALA A 8 7.17 -21.46 -6.01
N LEU A 9 6.07 -21.90 -6.63
CA LEU A 9 4.71 -21.64 -6.16
C LEU A 9 4.17 -22.87 -5.41
N ALA A 10 3.20 -22.66 -4.55
CA ALA A 10 2.55 -23.74 -3.78
C ALA A 10 1.86 -24.80 -4.66
N ASP A 11 1.49 -24.45 -5.91
CA ASP A 11 0.92 -25.37 -6.89
C ASP A 11 1.97 -26.27 -7.59
N GLY A 12 3.26 -26.14 -7.21
CA GLY A 12 4.39 -26.88 -7.80
C GLY A 12 5.02 -26.22 -9.03
N SER A 13 4.52 -25.07 -9.49
CA SER A 13 5.13 -24.33 -10.60
C SER A 13 6.50 -23.77 -10.19
N ILE A 14 7.51 -23.96 -11.06
CA ILE A 14 8.87 -23.49 -10.83
C ILE A 14 9.31 -22.57 -11.96
N PHE A 15 9.97 -21.48 -11.59
CA PHE A 15 10.64 -20.53 -12.48
C PHE A 15 12.11 -20.44 -12.09
N ARG A 16 13.00 -20.61 -13.05
CA ARG A 16 14.46 -20.54 -12.86
C ARG A 16 14.98 -19.26 -13.49
N GLY A 17 15.83 -18.54 -12.76
CA GLY A 17 16.40 -17.27 -13.16
C GLY A 17 17.70 -16.97 -12.42
N GLU A 18 18.01 -15.70 -12.29
CA GLU A 18 19.24 -15.19 -11.71
C GLU A 18 18.94 -14.39 -10.42
N ALA A 19 19.80 -14.54 -9.42
CA ALA A 19 19.76 -13.74 -8.19
C ALA A 19 20.20 -12.30 -8.49
N ILE A 20 19.38 -11.33 -8.11
CA ILE A 20 19.68 -9.90 -8.28
C ILE A 20 19.69 -9.13 -6.95
N GLY A 21 19.31 -9.77 -5.86
CA GLY A 21 19.28 -9.25 -4.49
C GLY A 21 20.22 -10.00 -3.56
N ALA A 22 19.84 -10.12 -2.29
CA ALA A 22 20.55 -10.89 -1.30
C ALA A 22 20.44 -12.39 -1.56
N ASP A 23 21.45 -13.16 -1.14
CA ASP A 23 21.37 -14.62 -1.08
C ASP A 23 20.42 -15.05 0.05
N GLY A 24 19.78 -16.19 -0.11
CA GLY A 24 18.93 -16.77 0.93
C GLY A 24 17.56 -17.19 0.42
N GLN A 25 16.61 -17.21 1.34
CA GLN A 25 15.24 -17.66 1.09
C GLN A 25 14.25 -16.63 1.63
N THR A 26 13.16 -16.44 0.89
CA THR A 26 11.99 -15.69 1.35
C THR A 26 10.70 -16.38 0.91
N VAL A 27 9.65 -16.24 1.73
CA VAL A 27 8.30 -16.76 1.44
C VAL A 27 7.27 -15.65 1.58
N GLY A 28 6.17 -15.75 0.84
CA GLY A 28 5.07 -14.80 0.89
C GLY A 28 3.99 -15.09 -0.13
N GLU A 29 2.90 -14.34 -0.09
CA GLU A 29 1.90 -14.35 -1.14
C GLU A 29 2.46 -13.67 -2.39
N VAL A 30 2.49 -14.37 -3.52
CA VAL A 30 2.98 -13.83 -4.79
C VAL A 30 1.87 -13.03 -5.46
N VAL A 31 2.13 -11.75 -5.65
CA VAL A 31 1.23 -10.82 -6.35
C VAL A 31 1.92 -10.23 -7.57
N PHE A 32 1.16 -9.72 -8.53
CA PHE A 32 1.73 -8.97 -9.65
C PHE A 32 1.27 -7.52 -9.62
N ASN A 33 2.15 -6.61 -10.01
CA ASN A 33 1.84 -5.18 -10.13
C ASN A 33 2.10 -4.73 -11.58
N THR A 34 1.14 -4.00 -12.16
CA THR A 34 1.18 -3.54 -13.55
C THR A 34 1.75 -2.14 -13.73
N ALA A 35 2.23 -1.49 -12.67
CA ALA A 35 2.88 -0.19 -12.77
C ALA A 35 4.15 -0.26 -13.63
N MET A 36 4.35 0.75 -14.48
CA MET A 36 5.54 0.86 -15.35
C MET A 36 6.72 1.54 -14.65
N THR A 37 6.46 2.24 -13.56
CA THR A 37 7.42 3.04 -12.77
C THR A 37 7.16 2.86 -11.29
N GLY A 38 8.05 3.39 -10.44
CA GLY A 38 7.83 3.43 -8.99
C GLY A 38 8.10 2.11 -8.27
N TYR A 39 9.07 1.33 -8.77
CA TYR A 39 9.41 0.05 -8.14
C TYR A 39 9.99 0.23 -6.73
N GLN A 40 10.68 1.34 -6.43
CA GLN A 40 11.21 1.62 -5.10
C GLN A 40 10.08 1.97 -4.13
N GLU A 41 9.13 2.79 -4.55
CA GLU A 41 7.93 3.12 -3.80
C GLU A 41 7.12 1.85 -3.49
N ILE A 42 6.95 0.96 -4.47
CA ILE A 42 6.29 -0.34 -4.30
C ILE A 42 7.03 -1.21 -3.27
N LEU A 43 8.36 -1.29 -3.36
CA LEU A 43 9.17 -2.10 -2.44
C LEU A 43 9.11 -1.59 -0.99
N THR A 44 8.99 -0.28 -0.81
CA THR A 44 8.98 0.39 0.50
C THR A 44 7.57 0.66 1.04
N ASP A 45 6.51 0.38 0.29
CA ASP A 45 5.13 0.46 0.76
C ASP A 45 4.84 -0.67 1.78
N PRO A 46 4.51 -0.34 3.05
CA PRO A 46 4.19 -1.33 4.06
C PRO A 46 3.03 -2.27 3.69
N SER A 47 2.15 -1.85 2.78
CA SER A 47 1.02 -2.66 2.31
C SER A 47 1.47 -3.95 1.60
N TYR A 48 2.73 -4.05 1.15
CA TYR A 48 3.31 -5.27 0.59
C TYR A 48 3.99 -6.19 1.62
N ALA A 49 3.84 -5.95 2.91
CA ALA A 49 4.39 -6.84 3.94
C ALA A 49 3.87 -8.28 3.74
N GLN A 50 4.79 -9.26 3.79
CA GLN A 50 4.53 -10.68 3.52
C GLN A 50 4.12 -11.00 2.07
N GLN A 51 4.36 -10.07 1.11
CA GLN A 51 4.10 -10.32 -0.31
C GLN A 51 5.39 -10.32 -1.13
N ILE A 52 5.50 -11.27 -2.07
CA ILE A 52 6.52 -11.32 -3.12
C ILE A 52 5.93 -10.60 -4.33
N VAL A 53 6.52 -9.46 -4.70
CA VAL A 53 5.97 -8.60 -5.75
C VAL A 53 6.58 -8.97 -7.09
N THR A 54 5.72 -9.30 -8.06
CA THR A 54 6.10 -9.48 -9.47
C THR A 54 5.78 -8.22 -10.25
N LEU A 55 6.78 -7.54 -10.81
CA LEU A 55 6.55 -6.40 -11.68
C LEU A 55 6.40 -6.87 -13.13
N THR A 56 5.27 -6.52 -13.77
CA THR A 56 4.95 -6.99 -15.12
C THR A 56 5.64 -6.19 -16.21
N TYR A 57 6.09 -4.96 -15.91
CA TYR A 57 6.87 -4.17 -16.83
C TYR A 57 8.24 -4.82 -17.06
N PRO A 58 8.73 -4.94 -18.32
CA PRO A 58 9.91 -5.75 -18.62
C PRO A 58 11.20 -5.23 -17.99
N HIS A 59 11.41 -3.92 -17.99
CA HIS A 59 12.68 -3.29 -17.58
C HIS A 59 12.54 -2.60 -16.22
N ILE A 60 12.99 -3.25 -15.15
CA ILE A 60 12.88 -2.75 -13.77
C ILE A 60 14.28 -2.48 -13.22
N GLY A 61 14.48 -1.28 -12.67
CA GLY A 61 15.78 -0.80 -12.18
C GLY A 61 16.48 0.19 -13.12
N ASN A 62 15.84 0.55 -14.21
CA ASN A 62 16.38 1.44 -15.25
C ASN A 62 16.60 2.89 -14.78
N THR A 63 15.95 3.33 -13.74
CA THR A 63 16.13 4.67 -13.14
C THR A 63 17.01 4.66 -11.89
N GLY A 64 17.44 3.48 -11.41
CA GLY A 64 18.14 3.32 -10.13
C GLY A 64 17.23 3.57 -8.93
N THR A 65 17.82 3.91 -7.80
CA THR A 65 17.11 4.25 -6.56
C THR A 65 17.65 5.55 -5.96
N THR A 66 16.84 6.21 -5.13
CA THR A 66 17.20 7.43 -4.40
C THR A 66 16.51 7.45 -3.04
N PRO A 67 17.12 8.03 -1.97
CA PRO A 67 16.47 8.13 -0.67
C PRO A 67 15.11 8.82 -0.69
N GLU A 68 14.90 9.76 -1.63
CA GLU A 68 13.69 10.58 -1.71
C GLU A 68 12.43 9.82 -2.15
N ASP A 69 12.60 8.69 -2.86
CA ASP A 69 11.48 7.89 -3.41
C ASP A 69 11.05 6.75 -2.45
N ALA A 70 11.55 6.74 -1.21
CA ALA A 70 11.08 5.78 -0.21
C ALA A 70 9.72 6.21 0.38
N GLU A 71 8.83 5.23 0.55
CA GLU A 71 7.51 5.42 1.16
C GLU A 71 7.47 4.99 2.64
N SER A 72 8.58 4.48 3.17
CA SER A 72 8.79 4.16 4.59
C SER A 72 10.27 4.02 4.90
N ASP A 73 10.60 3.66 6.14
CA ASP A 73 11.97 3.55 6.65
C ASP A 73 12.74 2.31 6.15
N ARG A 74 12.07 1.39 5.44
CA ARG A 74 12.66 0.12 4.97
C ARG A 74 11.90 -0.49 3.79
N VAL A 75 12.46 -1.55 3.22
CA VAL A 75 11.75 -2.42 2.30
C VAL A 75 10.84 -3.37 3.08
N TRP A 76 9.55 -3.38 2.73
CA TRP A 76 8.55 -4.24 3.36
C TRP A 76 8.15 -5.44 2.51
N SER A 77 8.28 -5.34 1.17
CA SER A 77 8.01 -6.50 0.32
C SER A 77 8.91 -7.67 0.69
N ALA A 78 8.34 -8.87 0.78
CA ALA A 78 9.09 -10.08 1.14
C ALA A 78 10.13 -10.46 0.07
N GLY A 79 9.88 -10.10 -1.19
CA GLY A 79 10.79 -10.36 -2.29
C GLY A 79 10.36 -9.68 -3.57
N LEU A 80 11.26 -9.69 -4.57
CA LEU A 80 11.02 -9.07 -5.87
C LEU A 80 11.23 -10.07 -7.01
N VAL A 81 10.30 -10.05 -7.97
CA VAL A 81 10.36 -10.83 -9.21
C VAL A 81 10.27 -9.89 -10.39
N ILE A 82 11.26 -9.93 -11.27
CA ILE A 82 11.28 -9.12 -12.49
C ILE A 82 11.69 -9.93 -13.71
N ARG A 83 11.42 -9.40 -14.90
CA ARG A 83 11.89 -10.00 -16.15
C ARG A 83 13.36 -9.64 -16.43
N ASP A 84 13.64 -8.37 -16.63
CA ASP A 84 14.96 -7.89 -17.03
C ASP A 84 15.47 -6.83 -16.07
N LEU A 85 16.70 -7.03 -15.55
CA LEU A 85 17.47 -6.01 -14.83
C LEU A 85 18.36 -5.28 -15.86
N PRO A 86 18.19 -3.96 -16.06
CA PRO A 86 19.03 -3.19 -16.97
C PRO A 86 20.49 -3.19 -16.57
N LEU A 87 21.38 -3.23 -17.58
CA LEU A 87 22.83 -3.16 -17.36
C LEU A 87 23.29 -1.80 -16.78
N VAL A 88 22.55 -0.74 -17.08
CA VAL A 88 22.86 0.63 -16.64
C VAL A 88 21.59 1.30 -16.16
N ALA A 89 21.64 1.88 -14.97
CA ALA A 89 20.64 2.83 -14.50
C ALA A 89 20.92 4.23 -15.07
N SER A 90 19.90 4.91 -15.60
CA SER A 90 20.04 6.22 -16.24
C SER A 90 18.95 7.17 -15.73
N ASN A 91 19.28 7.88 -14.65
CA ASN A 91 18.47 8.96 -14.09
C ASN A 91 19.39 9.89 -13.30
N TRP A 92 19.19 11.20 -13.41
CA TRP A 92 20.01 12.20 -12.71
C TRP A 92 19.86 12.14 -11.19
N ARG A 93 18.74 11.59 -10.66
CA ARG A 93 18.50 11.36 -9.22
C ARG A 93 19.06 10.02 -8.73
N ASN A 94 19.61 9.18 -9.61
CA ASN A 94 20.09 7.86 -9.23
C ASN A 94 21.30 7.95 -8.29
N THR A 95 21.17 7.35 -7.11
CA THR A 95 22.26 7.23 -6.12
C THR A 95 22.78 5.81 -6.00
N MET A 96 21.97 4.79 -6.37
CA MET A 96 22.34 3.39 -6.21
C MET A 96 21.60 2.52 -7.25
N SER A 97 22.23 1.45 -7.75
CA SER A 97 21.55 0.47 -8.61
C SER A 97 20.46 -0.29 -7.84
N LEU A 98 19.42 -0.79 -8.53
CA LEU A 98 18.41 -1.62 -7.89
C LEU A 98 19.01 -2.88 -7.23
N SER A 99 19.97 -3.54 -7.87
CA SER A 99 20.62 -4.75 -7.31
C SER A 99 21.36 -4.43 -6.01
N ASP A 100 22.10 -3.32 -5.95
CA ASP A 100 22.82 -2.93 -4.75
C ASP A 100 21.85 -2.51 -3.64
N TYR A 101 20.77 -1.81 -4.00
CA TYR A 101 19.69 -1.44 -3.08
C TYR A 101 19.03 -2.67 -2.45
N LEU A 102 18.70 -3.69 -3.25
CA LEU A 102 18.11 -4.94 -2.76
C LEU A 102 19.06 -5.66 -1.80
N LYS A 103 20.36 -5.75 -2.15
CA LYS A 103 21.39 -6.37 -1.29
C LYS A 103 21.57 -5.60 0.02
N ALA A 104 21.65 -4.27 -0.05
CA ALA A 104 21.81 -3.42 1.13
C ALA A 104 20.62 -3.55 2.11
N ASN A 105 19.42 -3.82 1.59
CA ASN A 105 18.21 -4.03 2.37
C ASN A 105 17.91 -5.52 2.66
N ASN A 106 18.84 -6.42 2.34
CA ASN A 106 18.70 -7.88 2.55
C ASN A 106 17.44 -8.48 1.88
N VAL A 107 17.08 -8.00 0.69
CA VAL A 107 15.92 -8.45 -0.07
C VAL A 107 16.33 -9.55 -1.05
N VAL A 108 15.69 -10.72 -0.96
CA VAL A 108 15.87 -11.81 -1.92
C VAL A 108 15.07 -11.51 -3.18
N ALA A 109 15.71 -11.57 -4.35
CA ALA A 109 15.06 -11.19 -5.60
C ALA A 109 15.58 -12.02 -6.79
N ILE A 110 14.70 -12.22 -7.78
CA ILE A 110 14.96 -13.02 -8.97
C ILE A 110 14.63 -12.24 -10.25
N ALA A 111 15.50 -12.34 -11.23
CA ALA A 111 15.29 -11.84 -12.59
C ALA A 111 15.45 -12.96 -13.64
N GLY A 112 15.10 -12.65 -14.91
CA GLY A 112 15.29 -13.57 -16.04
C GLY A 112 14.19 -14.63 -16.18
N ILE A 113 13.06 -14.48 -15.48
CA ILE A 113 11.95 -15.43 -15.57
C ILE A 113 10.84 -14.95 -16.52
N ASP A 114 9.98 -15.88 -16.94
CA ASP A 114 8.76 -15.56 -17.69
C ASP A 114 7.68 -14.98 -16.76
N THR A 115 7.76 -13.67 -16.50
CA THR A 115 6.79 -12.93 -15.68
C THR A 115 5.38 -12.92 -16.30
N ARG A 116 5.27 -13.05 -17.64
CA ARG A 116 3.97 -13.15 -18.32
C ARG A 116 3.27 -14.47 -17.99
N ARG A 117 4.01 -15.60 -18.03
CA ARG A 117 3.48 -16.91 -17.59
C ARG A 117 3.08 -16.86 -16.12
N LEU A 118 3.90 -16.29 -15.25
CA LEU A 118 3.60 -16.14 -13.82
C LEU A 118 2.32 -15.33 -13.61
N THR A 119 2.20 -14.17 -14.24
CA THR A 119 1.01 -13.30 -14.13
C THR A 119 -0.26 -14.02 -14.60
N ARG A 120 -0.18 -14.83 -15.67
CA ARG A 120 -1.32 -15.64 -16.12
C ARG A 120 -1.75 -16.66 -15.07
N ILE A 121 -0.81 -17.37 -14.44
CA ILE A 121 -1.11 -18.31 -13.35
C ILE A 121 -1.84 -17.61 -12.22
N LEU A 122 -1.31 -16.46 -11.75
CA LEU A 122 -1.90 -15.70 -10.65
C LEU A 122 -3.31 -15.16 -10.99
N ARG A 123 -3.52 -14.73 -12.23
CA ARG A 123 -4.84 -14.26 -12.69
C ARG A 123 -5.87 -15.39 -12.80
N GLU A 124 -5.45 -16.57 -13.27
CA GLU A 124 -6.34 -17.70 -13.51
C GLU A 124 -6.65 -18.50 -12.23
N LYS A 125 -5.65 -18.66 -11.36
CA LYS A 125 -5.74 -19.49 -10.14
C LYS A 125 -5.90 -18.68 -8.84
N GLY A 126 -5.80 -17.36 -8.90
CA GLY A 126 -5.72 -16.48 -7.75
C GLY A 126 -4.28 -16.28 -7.27
N ALA A 127 -4.11 -15.43 -6.24
CA ALA A 127 -2.81 -15.23 -5.59
C ALA A 127 -2.30 -16.57 -5.04
N GLN A 128 -1.01 -16.84 -5.25
CA GLN A 128 -0.36 -18.08 -4.84
C GLN A 128 0.67 -17.79 -3.78
N ASN A 129 0.80 -18.67 -2.81
CA ASN A 129 1.97 -18.66 -1.95
C ASN A 129 3.21 -19.05 -2.75
N GLY A 130 4.33 -18.40 -2.48
CA GLY A 130 5.58 -18.68 -3.18
C GLY A 130 6.80 -18.58 -2.28
N CYS A 131 7.89 -19.15 -2.79
CA CYS A 131 9.21 -19.10 -2.18
C CYS A 131 10.24 -18.72 -3.24
N ILE A 132 11.06 -17.68 -2.97
CA ILE A 132 12.27 -17.43 -3.73
C ILE A 132 13.45 -17.99 -2.97
N MET A 133 14.29 -18.79 -3.62
CA MET A 133 15.63 -19.16 -3.15
C MET A 133 16.69 -18.63 -4.11
N ALA A 134 17.72 -18.01 -3.57
CA ALA A 134 18.81 -17.38 -4.32
C ALA A 134 20.18 -17.75 -3.71
N GLY A 135 21.17 -18.02 -4.55
CA GLY A 135 22.52 -18.40 -4.14
C GLY A 135 22.91 -19.81 -4.53
N ASP A 136 23.98 -20.33 -3.89
CA ASP A 136 24.61 -21.59 -4.31
C ASP A 136 23.85 -22.86 -3.83
N ASN A 137 23.01 -22.72 -2.79
CA ASN A 137 22.29 -23.83 -2.15
C ASN A 137 20.78 -23.74 -2.40
N ILE A 138 20.34 -23.95 -3.63
CA ILE A 138 18.92 -23.93 -4.00
C ILE A 138 18.40 -25.38 -4.14
N SER A 139 17.19 -25.63 -3.60
CA SER A 139 16.45 -26.91 -3.77
C SER A 139 15.01 -26.61 -4.15
N GLU A 140 14.55 -27.21 -5.24
CA GLU A 140 13.19 -27.05 -5.75
C GLU A 140 12.17 -27.66 -4.78
N GLU A 141 12.48 -28.83 -4.22
CA GLU A 141 11.61 -29.51 -3.25
C GLU A 141 11.45 -28.67 -1.97
N ALA A 142 12.57 -28.14 -1.46
CA ALA A 142 12.53 -27.27 -0.27
C ALA A 142 11.78 -25.97 -0.53
N ALA A 143 11.94 -25.37 -1.70
CA ALA A 143 11.22 -24.15 -2.08
C ALA A 143 9.71 -24.38 -2.21
N ILE A 144 9.28 -25.50 -2.82
CA ILE A 144 7.85 -25.87 -2.90
C ILE A 144 7.29 -26.11 -1.50
N ALA A 145 8.02 -26.86 -0.66
CA ALA A 145 7.59 -27.13 0.73
C ALA A 145 7.46 -25.84 1.55
N ALA A 146 8.40 -24.88 1.37
CA ALA A 146 8.33 -23.57 2.03
C ALA A 146 7.13 -22.74 1.53
N ALA A 147 6.86 -22.72 0.22
CA ALA A 147 5.70 -22.05 -0.35
C ALA A 147 4.37 -22.64 0.17
N GLN A 148 4.27 -23.98 0.26
CA GLN A 148 3.10 -24.68 0.81
C GLN A 148 2.91 -24.47 2.29
N GLY A 149 3.99 -24.25 3.05
CA GLY A 149 3.98 -23.99 4.49
C GLY A 149 3.55 -22.57 4.86
N PHE A 150 3.48 -21.64 3.93
CA PHE A 150 3.02 -20.28 4.21
C PHE A 150 1.49 -20.24 4.38
N PRO A 151 0.96 -19.69 5.49
CA PRO A 151 -0.48 -19.75 5.78
C PRO A 151 -1.35 -18.82 4.89
N GLY A 152 -0.74 -17.93 4.13
CA GLY A 152 -1.45 -16.87 3.38
C GLY A 152 -1.82 -15.68 4.27
N LEU A 153 -2.39 -14.62 3.66
CA LEU A 153 -2.66 -13.37 4.36
C LEU A 153 -4.02 -13.33 5.07
N LYS A 154 -4.94 -14.23 4.75
CA LYS A 154 -6.26 -14.27 5.40
C LYS A 154 -6.13 -14.58 6.91
N GLY A 155 -6.75 -13.74 7.73
CA GLY A 155 -6.65 -13.82 9.19
C GLY A 155 -5.37 -13.21 9.78
N MET A 156 -4.49 -12.63 8.96
CA MET A 156 -3.26 -11.98 9.45
C MET A 156 -3.50 -10.49 9.73
N ASP A 157 -3.42 -10.11 11.00
CA ASP A 157 -3.30 -8.71 11.42
C ASP A 157 -1.84 -8.24 11.22
N LEU A 158 -1.55 -7.71 10.04
CA LEU A 158 -0.23 -7.15 9.73
C LEU A 158 -0.14 -5.66 10.05
N ALA A 159 -1.27 -4.96 10.23
CA ALA A 159 -1.29 -3.54 10.56
C ALA A 159 -0.52 -3.25 11.86
N LYS A 160 -0.71 -4.03 12.91
CA LYS A 160 0.05 -3.90 14.17
C LYS A 160 1.54 -4.25 14.04
N VAL A 161 1.91 -5.02 13.02
CA VAL A 161 3.31 -5.42 12.79
C VAL A 161 4.09 -4.28 12.16
N VAL A 162 3.49 -3.61 11.16
CA VAL A 162 4.14 -2.53 10.41
C VAL A 162 4.00 -1.16 11.06
N SER A 163 3.03 -0.99 11.94
CA SER A 163 2.73 0.27 12.63
C SER A 163 3.91 0.79 13.45
N THR A 164 4.04 2.12 13.50
CA THR A 164 4.95 2.79 14.43
C THR A 164 4.74 2.34 15.88
N LYS A 165 5.81 2.34 16.67
CA LYS A 165 5.74 1.98 18.10
C LYS A 165 5.50 3.17 19.01
N LYS A 166 5.66 4.38 18.49
CA LYS A 166 5.53 5.63 19.25
C LYS A 166 4.86 6.69 18.39
N GLN A 167 4.07 7.54 19.04
CA GLN A 167 3.55 8.76 18.43
C GLN A 167 4.69 9.66 17.95
N TYR A 168 4.51 10.29 16.78
CA TYR A 168 5.43 11.30 16.27
C TYR A 168 4.69 12.38 15.48
N GLU A 169 5.32 13.53 15.29
CA GLU A 169 4.83 14.60 14.42
C GLU A 169 5.48 14.55 13.05
N TRP A 170 4.71 14.88 12.01
CA TRP A 170 5.19 14.99 10.64
C TRP A 170 4.86 16.36 10.05
N ARG A 171 5.86 17.01 9.45
CA ARG A 171 5.75 18.32 8.82
C ARG A 171 6.49 18.43 7.49
N SER A 172 6.99 17.33 6.94
CA SER A 172 7.66 17.32 5.65
C SER A 172 6.61 17.26 4.53
N SER A 173 6.73 18.15 3.54
CA SER A 173 5.81 18.26 2.40
C SER A 173 6.28 17.42 1.21
N VAL A 174 5.56 17.48 0.09
CA VAL A 174 5.89 16.77 -1.14
C VAL A 174 7.25 17.21 -1.69
N TRP A 175 7.88 16.31 -2.46
CA TRP A 175 9.16 16.57 -3.08
C TRP A 175 9.13 17.79 -4.02
N ASN A 176 10.13 18.64 -3.94
CA ASN A 176 10.25 19.86 -4.73
C ASN A 176 11.43 19.77 -5.69
N LEU A 177 11.14 19.85 -6.99
CA LEU A 177 12.14 19.75 -8.06
C LEU A 177 13.27 20.80 -7.95
N LYS A 178 12.94 22.03 -7.48
CA LYS A 178 13.94 23.12 -7.43
C LYS A 178 14.96 22.94 -6.32
N THR A 179 14.57 22.30 -5.22
CA THR A 179 15.43 22.08 -4.05
C THR A 179 15.92 20.66 -3.94
N ASP A 180 15.43 19.75 -4.80
CA ASP A 180 15.70 18.30 -4.77
C ASP A 180 15.53 17.72 -3.37
N SER A 181 14.44 18.08 -2.70
CA SER A 181 14.18 17.68 -1.32
C SER A 181 12.72 17.78 -0.95
N HIS A 182 12.37 17.19 0.19
CA HIS A 182 11.08 17.35 0.87
C HIS A 182 11.17 18.51 1.88
N PRO A 183 10.60 19.69 1.60
CA PRO A 183 10.69 20.82 2.53
C PRO A 183 9.91 20.55 3.82
N THR A 184 10.49 20.90 4.96
CA THR A 184 9.81 20.90 6.27
C THR A 184 9.11 22.24 6.46
N ILE A 185 7.81 22.22 6.77
CA ILE A 185 6.97 23.40 6.95
C ILE A 185 6.91 23.74 8.44
N GLU A 186 6.96 25.02 8.78
CA GLU A 186 6.83 25.47 10.16
C GLU A 186 5.41 25.23 10.70
N ALA A 187 5.29 24.82 11.96
CA ALA A 187 4.00 24.47 12.57
C ALA A 187 3.00 25.64 12.56
N SER A 188 3.49 26.88 12.59
CA SER A 188 2.66 28.10 12.52
C SER A 188 2.00 28.32 11.15
N GLU A 189 2.52 27.68 10.11
CA GLU A 189 1.99 27.74 8.73
C GLU A 189 1.00 26.61 8.42
N LEU A 190 0.81 25.67 9.38
CA LEU A 190 -0.05 24.50 9.26
C LEU A 190 -1.29 24.65 10.15
N PRO A 191 -2.36 25.33 9.67
CA PRO A 191 -3.53 25.66 10.48
C PRO A 191 -4.33 24.46 10.97
N TYR A 192 -4.37 23.34 10.21
CA TYR A 192 -5.14 22.16 10.56
C TYR A 192 -4.30 21.16 11.36
N HIS A 193 -4.94 20.46 12.30
CA HIS A 193 -4.34 19.34 13.01
C HIS A 193 -5.01 18.02 12.62
N VAL A 194 -4.29 17.14 11.96
CA VAL A 194 -4.74 15.79 11.62
C VAL A 194 -4.05 14.78 12.52
N VAL A 195 -4.83 13.89 13.15
CA VAL A 195 -4.27 12.70 13.80
C VAL A 195 -4.47 11.51 12.87
N ALA A 196 -3.36 10.89 12.46
CA ALA A 196 -3.33 9.77 11.54
C ALA A 196 -3.02 8.46 12.27
N TYR A 197 -3.91 7.47 12.18
CA TYR A 197 -3.62 6.11 12.59
C TYR A 197 -2.67 5.46 11.59
N ASP A 198 -1.56 4.93 12.09
CA ASP A 198 -0.57 4.21 11.30
C ASP A 198 -0.88 2.72 11.26
N TYR A 199 -1.54 2.29 10.20
CA TYR A 199 -1.74 0.87 9.88
C TYR A 199 -0.70 0.35 8.89
N GLY A 200 0.31 1.16 8.55
CA GLY A 200 1.32 0.96 7.51
C GLY A 200 1.33 2.13 6.55
N ILE A 201 1.38 3.34 7.10
CA ILE A 201 1.21 4.59 6.37
C ILE A 201 2.36 4.84 5.39
N LYS A 202 2.03 5.15 4.14
CA LYS A 202 2.99 5.67 3.16
C LYS A 202 3.32 7.12 3.46
N LEU A 203 4.61 7.45 3.35
CA LEU A 203 5.09 8.82 3.61
C LEU A 203 4.44 9.86 2.70
N ASN A 204 4.09 9.50 1.46
CA ASN A 204 3.46 10.45 0.57
C ASN A 204 2.05 10.88 1.01
N ILE A 205 1.33 10.05 1.75
CA ILE A 205 0.07 10.45 2.41
C ILE A 205 0.32 11.61 3.37
N LEU A 206 1.34 11.46 4.23
CA LEU A 206 1.71 12.50 5.20
C LEU A 206 2.16 13.78 4.52
N ARG A 207 2.97 13.64 3.44
CA ARG A 207 3.45 14.76 2.63
C ARG A 207 2.30 15.54 1.99
N MET A 208 1.30 14.82 1.43
CA MET A 208 0.13 15.45 0.79
C MET A 208 -0.81 16.15 1.78
N LEU A 209 -0.91 15.67 3.02
CA LEU A 209 -1.62 16.36 4.09
C LEU A 209 -0.90 17.65 4.48
N VAL A 210 0.43 17.62 4.62
CA VAL A 210 1.24 18.81 4.95
C VAL A 210 1.18 19.84 3.84
N GLU A 211 1.27 19.43 2.56
CA GLU A 211 1.12 20.33 1.40
C GLU A 211 -0.20 21.12 1.44
N ARG A 212 -1.24 20.55 2.07
CA ARG A 212 -2.56 21.16 2.21
C ARG A 212 -2.79 21.87 3.55
N GLY A 213 -1.72 22.18 4.28
CA GLY A 213 -1.77 22.94 5.50
C GLY A 213 -2.08 22.15 6.77
N CYS A 214 -1.82 20.85 6.80
CA CYS A 214 -2.00 20.02 7.98
C CYS A 214 -0.67 19.75 8.68
N ARG A 215 -0.57 20.06 9.98
CA ARG A 215 0.39 19.37 10.84
C ARG A 215 -0.19 18.00 11.19
N VAL A 216 0.62 16.97 11.10
CA VAL A 216 0.13 15.60 11.28
C VAL A 216 0.77 14.98 12.53
N THR A 217 -0.07 14.48 13.43
CA THR A 217 0.37 13.61 14.52
C THR A 217 0.05 12.16 14.13
N VAL A 218 1.09 11.36 13.95
CA VAL A 218 0.95 9.93 13.62
C VAL A 218 0.93 9.14 14.93
N VAL A 219 -0.07 8.27 15.07
CA VAL A 219 -0.25 7.44 16.26
C VAL A 219 -0.21 5.95 15.89
N PRO A 220 0.26 5.07 16.81
CA PRO A 220 0.22 3.63 16.61
C PRO A 220 -1.18 3.10 16.28
N ALA A 221 -1.26 2.02 15.51
CA ALA A 221 -2.51 1.37 15.10
C ALA A 221 -3.46 1.06 16.26
N GLN A 222 -2.92 0.70 17.41
CA GLN A 222 -3.68 0.29 18.61
C GLN A 222 -4.00 1.44 19.57
N THR A 223 -3.77 2.71 19.18
CA THR A 223 -4.06 3.85 20.03
C THR A 223 -5.57 3.96 20.28
N PRO A 224 -6.04 4.03 21.53
CA PRO A 224 -7.46 4.21 21.83
C PRO A 224 -8.00 5.53 21.28
N ALA A 225 -9.28 5.55 20.88
CA ALA A 225 -9.92 6.78 20.40
C ALA A 225 -9.86 7.92 21.41
N ALA A 226 -9.99 7.64 22.71
CA ALA A 226 -9.90 8.65 23.77
C ALA A 226 -8.58 9.41 23.74
N ASP A 227 -7.46 8.72 23.50
CA ASP A 227 -6.12 9.35 23.41
C ASP A 227 -5.99 10.21 22.16
N VAL A 228 -6.56 9.75 21.02
CA VAL A 228 -6.61 10.52 19.78
C VAL A 228 -7.46 11.78 19.93
N LEU A 229 -8.63 11.67 20.55
CA LEU A 229 -9.54 12.79 20.79
C LEU A 229 -8.96 13.80 21.76
N ALA A 230 -8.17 13.37 22.76
CA ALA A 230 -7.45 14.24 23.69
C ALA A 230 -6.41 15.15 23.00
N LEU A 231 -5.95 14.78 21.80
CA LEU A 231 -5.07 15.62 20.98
C LEU A 231 -5.82 16.78 20.29
N ASN A 232 -7.15 16.85 20.40
CA ASN A 232 -8.02 17.86 19.78
C ASN A 232 -7.78 17.99 18.26
N PRO A 233 -7.94 16.92 17.47
CA PRO A 233 -7.76 16.98 16.03
C PRO A 233 -8.89 17.73 15.32
N ASP A 234 -8.56 18.40 14.23
CA ASP A 234 -9.55 18.91 13.26
C ASP A 234 -10.12 17.77 12.41
N GLY A 235 -9.31 16.74 12.13
CA GLY A 235 -9.69 15.55 11.39
C GLY A 235 -8.89 14.31 11.80
N VAL A 236 -9.49 13.13 11.61
CA VAL A 236 -8.84 11.82 11.84
C VAL A 236 -8.61 11.14 10.51
N PHE A 237 -7.39 10.65 10.30
CA PHE A 237 -7.00 9.95 9.09
C PHE A 237 -6.74 8.46 9.38
N LEU A 238 -7.29 7.58 8.55
CA LEU A 238 -7.11 6.12 8.62
C LEU A 238 -6.23 5.68 7.46
N SER A 239 -5.00 5.28 7.75
CA SER A 239 -4.02 5.02 6.69
C SER A 239 -4.27 3.73 5.92
N ASN A 240 -3.53 3.57 4.82
CA ASN A 240 -3.30 2.31 4.15
C ASN A 240 -2.56 1.33 5.06
N GLY A 241 -2.49 0.06 4.65
CA GLY A 241 -1.74 -0.97 5.36
C GLY A 241 -1.94 -2.37 4.79
N PRO A 242 -1.15 -3.35 5.27
CA PRO A 242 -1.20 -4.72 4.83
C PRO A 242 -2.18 -5.60 5.62
N GLY A 243 -2.44 -6.79 5.08
CA GLY A 243 -3.11 -7.86 5.78
C GLY A 243 -4.63 -7.87 5.65
N ASP A 244 -5.24 -8.64 6.53
CA ASP A 244 -6.69 -8.79 6.61
C ASP A 244 -7.25 -7.71 7.55
N PRO A 245 -8.28 -6.94 7.16
CA PRO A 245 -8.89 -5.95 8.06
C PRO A 245 -9.73 -6.57 9.19
N GLU A 246 -10.29 -7.77 9.01
CA GLU A 246 -11.20 -8.37 9.98
C GLU A 246 -10.60 -8.59 11.38
N PRO A 247 -9.35 -9.06 11.55
CA PRO A 247 -8.76 -9.24 12.87
C PRO A 247 -8.28 -7.95 13.55
N CYS A 248 -8.46 -6.77 12.93
CA CYS A 248 -8.07 -5.49 13.51
C CYS A 248 -9.13 -4.91 14.46
N ASP A 249 -9.62 -5.69 15.43
CA ASP A 249 -10.71 -5.32 16.35
C ASP A 249 -10.47 -4.00 17.08
N TYR A 250 -9.24 -3.75 17.50
CA TYR A 250 -8.83 -2.50 18.17
C TYR A 250 -9.06 -1.27 17.28
N ALA A 251 -8.76 -1.37 15.98
CA ALA A 251 -8.94 -0.29 15.03
C ALA A 251 -10.42 -0.08 14.72
N ILE A 252 -11.18 -1.16 14.50
CA ILE A 252 -12.62 -1.12 14.28
C ILE A 252 -13.32 -0.44 15.44
N GLN A 253 -12.96 -0.78 16.70
CA GLN A 253 -13.55 -0.16 17.88
C GLN A 253 -13.17 1.32 18.00
N ALA A 254 -11.89 1.66 17.83
CA ALA A 254 -11.45 3.05 17.86
C ALA A 254 -12.15 3.91 16.79
N ILE A 255 -12.36 3.39 15.58
CA ILE A 255 -13.10 4.10 14.53
C ILE A 255 -14.56 4.31 14.92
N LYS A 256 -15.23 3.30 15.51
CA LYS A 256 -16.59 3.46 16.03
C LYS A 256 -16.69 4.60 17.04
N ASP A 257 -15.76 4.65 18.00
CA ASP A 257 -15.74 5.67 19.03
C ASP A 257 -15.47 7.08 18.43
N VAL A 258 -14.58 7.19 17.43
CA VAL A 258 -14.36 8.46 16.70
C VAL A 258 -15.63 8.89 15.96
N LEU A 259 -16.36 7.96 15.34
CA LEU A 259 -17.59 8.24 14.61
C LEU A 259 -18.75 8.71 15.49
N GLU A 260 -18.69 8.53 16.84
CA GLU A 260 -19.63 9.16 17.78
C GLU A 260 -19.40 10.68 17.91
N THR A 261 -18.31 11.20 17.37
CA THR A 261 -18.02 12.64 17.31
C THR A 261 -18.40 13.23 15.94
N GLU A 262 -18.29 14.57 15.83
CA GLU A 262 -18.46 15.30 14.57
C GLU A 262 -17.12 15.56 13.85
N ILE A 263 -16.03 14.86 14.25
CA ILE A 263 -14.72 15.02 13.65
C ILE A 263 -14.70 14.34 12.28
N PRO A 264 -14.31 15.04 11.21
CA PRO A 264 -14.19 14.44 9.88
C PRO A 264 -13.20 13.27 9.85
N VAL A 265 -13.57 12.20 9.15
CA VAL A 265 -12.75 10.99 9.00
C VAL A 265 -12.52 10.70 7.52
N PHE A 266 -11.27 10.49 7.14
CA PHE A 266 -10.89 10.03 5.80
C PHE A 266 -10.05 8.75 5.88
N GLY A 267 -10.46 7.70 5.15
CA GLY A 267 -9.77 6.40 5.12
C GLY A 267 -9.26 6.03 3.74
N ILE A 268 -8.03 5.48 3.66
CA ILE A 268 -7.39 5.01 2.43
C ILE A 268 -7.07 3.52 2.54
N CYS A 269 -7.42 2.73 1.52
CA CYS A 269 -7.10 1.31 1.34
C CYS A 269 -7.52 0.48 2.58
N LEU A 270 -6.61 0.06 3.44
CA LEU A 270 -6.97 -0.62 4.69
C LEU A 270 -7.87 0.25 5.57
N GLY A 271 -7.62 1.56 5.64
CA GLY A 271 -8.48 2.52 6.35
C GLY A 271 -9.90 2.59 5.78
N HIS A 272 -10.07 2.43 4.46
CA HIS A 272 -11.38 2.29 3.84
C HIS A 272 -12.11 1.03 4.30
N GLN A 273 -11.43 -0.10 4.31
CA GLN A 273 -11.98 -1.39 4.75
C GLN A 273 -12.36 -1.36 6.24
N LEU A 274 -11.51 -0.77 7.09
CA LEU A 274 -11.77 -0.62 8.52
C LEU A 274 -12.95 0.34 8.80
N LEU A 275 -13.08 1.44 8.04
CA LEU A 275 -14.25 2.33 8.14
C LEU A 275 -15.54 1.60 7.77
N ALA A 276 -15.51 0.77 6.72
CA ALA A 276 -16.64 -0.04 6.32
C ALA A 276 -17.04 -1.05 7.40
N LEU A 277 -16.07 -1.79 7.97
CA LEU A 277 -16.29 -2.73 9.08
C LEU A 277 -16.83 -2.01 10.32
N ALA A 278 -16.27 -0.87 10.71
CA ALA A 278 -16.75 -0.06 11.82
C ALA A 278 -18.19 0.45 11.61
N SER A 279 -18.58 0.65 10.35
CA SER A 279 -19.94 1.05 9.96
C SER A 279 -20.91 -0.13 9.87
N GLY A 280 -20.45 -1.40 9.97
CA GLY A 280 -21.29 -2.59 9.98
C GLY A 280 -21.31 -3.37 8.65
N ALA A 281 -20.54 -2.96 7.63
CA ALA A 281 -20.34 -3.74 6.41
C ALA A 281 -19.37 -4.93 6.65
N LYS A 282 -19.18 -5.75 5.63
CA LYS A 282 -18.24 -6.89 5.63
C LYS A 282 -17.19 -6.72 4.56
N THR A 283 -16.08 -7.45 4.70
CA THR A 283 -15.03 -7.54 3.71
C THR A 283 -14.92 -8.94 3.12
N LEU A 284 -14.24 -9.04 1.98
CA LEU A 284 -13.98 -10.31 1.31
C LEU A 284 -12.54 -10.34 0.78
N LYS A 285 -11.93 -11.54 0.78
CA LYS A 285 -10.65 -11.78 0.11
C LYS A 285 -10.88 -11.90 -1.38
N MET A 286 -10.17 -11.11 -2.18
CA MET A 286 -10.21 -11.16 -3.65
C MET A 286 -9.37 -12.33 -4.18
N GLY A 287 -9.65 -12.76 -5.41
CA GLY A 287 -8.91 -13.84 -6.06
C GLY A 287 -7.43 -13.50 -6.23
N HIS A 288 -7.12 -12.41 -6.91
CA HIS A 288 -5.73 -11.96 -7.14
C HIS A 288 -5.47 -10.50 -6.74
N GLY A 289 -6.51 -9.81 -6.20
CA GLY A 289 -6.41 -8.43 -5.79
C GLY A 289 -6.30 -7.44 -6.95
N HIS A 290 -6.16 -6.17 -6.60
CA HIS A 290 -5.84 -5.09 -7.53
C HIS A 290 -4.47 -4.52 -7.18
N HIS A 291 -3.52 -4.61 -8.12
CA HIS A 291 -2.17 -4.08 -7.94
C HIS A 291 -1.71 -3.44 -9.25
N GLY A 292 -1.56 -2.12 -9.25
CA GLY A 292 -1.14 -1.37 -10.44
C GLY A 292 -1.49 0.09 -10.37
N ALA A 293 -1.00 0.86 -11.34
CA ALA A 293 -1.18 2.31 -11.42
C ALA A 293 -2.02 2.74 -12.65
N ASN A 294 -2.89 1.86 -13.13
CA ASN A 294 -3.66 2.05 -14.36
C ASN A 294 -5.12 1.56 -14.22
N HIS A 295 -5.66 1.54 -13.00
CA HIS A 295 -7.00 1.04 -12.73
C HIS A 295 -8.04 2.15 -12.92
N PRO A 296 -8.98 2.01 -13.88
CA PRO A 296 -10.06 2.97 -14.07
C PRO A 296 -11.13 2.79 -12.99
N VAL A 297 -11.45 3.87 -12.31
CA VAL A 297 -12.48 3.96 -11.28
C VAL A 297 -13.45 5.06 -11.65
N GLN A 298 -14.76 4.77 -11.57
CA GLN A 298 -15.81 5.74 -11.81
C GLN A 298 -16.33 6.33 -10.50
N ASP A 299 -16.37 7.65 -10.44
CA ASP A 299 -17.14 8.40 -9.47
C ASP A 299 -18.65 8.28 -9.82
N LEU A 300 -19.44 7.76 -8.90
CA LEU A 300 -20.85 7.49 -9.12
C LEU A 300 -21.74 8.74 -9.09
N ASP A 301 -21.27 9.83 -8.47
CA ASP A 301 -22.02 11.08 -8.39
C ASP A 301 -21.85 11.91 -9.66
N THR A 302 -20.62 11.96 -10.20
CA THR A 302 -20.29 12.80 -11.36
C THR A 302 -20.24 12.03 -12.66
N GLY A 303 -20.07 10.70 -12.60
CA GLY A 303 -19.82 9.84 -13.76
C GLY A 303 -18.40 9.94 -14.33
N VAL A 304 -17.52 10.75 -13.72
CA VAL A 304 -16.14 10.92 -14.16
C VAL A 304 -15.36 9.63 -13.92
N VAL A 305 -14.55 9.25 -14.91
CA VAL A 305 -13.61 8.13 -14.80
C VAL A 305 -12.22 8.66 -14.50
N MET A 306 -11.62 8.14 -13.45
CA MET A 306 -10.28 8.49 -12.97
C MET A 306 -9.37 7.27 -13.07
N ILE A 307 -8.12 7.48 -13.41
CA ILE A 307 -7.12 6.41 -13.38
C ILE A 307 -6.45 6.43 -12.01
N THR A 308 -6.36 5.26 -11.38
CA THR A 308 -5.97 5.16 -9.97
C THR A 308 -4.84 4.16 -9.76
N SER A 309 -4.06 4.39 -8.70
CA SER A 309 -3.14 3.42 -8.14
C SER A 309 -3.89 2.51 -7.16
N GLN A 310 -3.67 1.19 -7.27
CA GLN A 310 -4.33 0.18 -6.45
C GLN A 310 -3.30 -0.80 -5.88
N ASN A 311 -3.47 -1.17 -4.62
CA ASN A 311 -2.69 -2.20 -3.95
C ASN A 311 -3.48 -2.83 -2.81
N HIS A 312 -4.39 -3.76 -3.13
CA HIS A 312 -5.19 -4.44 -2.12
C HIS A 312 -5.63 -5.83 -2.55
N GLY A 313 -5.60 -6.78 -1.60
CA GLY A 313 -6.08 -8.16 -1.78
C GLY A 313 -7.44 -8.43 -1.12
N PHE A 314 -8.01 -7.42 -0.44
CA PHE A 314 -9.34 -7.46 0.18
C PHE A 314 -10.17 -6.31 -0.36
N ALA A 315 -11.49 -6.46 -0.34
CA ALA A 315 -12.45 -5.45 -0.75
C ALA A 315 -13.65 -5.42 0.19
N VAL A 316 -14.35 -4.30 0.25
CA VAL A 316 -15.64 -4.20 0.94
C VAL A 316 -16.72 -4.87 0.10
N ASP A 317 -17.52 -5.72 0.73
CA ASP A 317 -18.69 -6.35 0.11
C ASP A 317 -19.84 -5.34 0.04
N GLU A 318 -20.07 -4.76 -1.13
CA GLU A 318 -21.09 -3.74 -1.36
C GLU A 318 -22.51 -4.21 -0.96
N ALA A 319 -22.81 -5.51 -1.11
CA ALA A 319 -24.12 -6.05 -0.75
C ALA A 319 -24.41 -5.99 0.76
N THR A 320 -23.39 -5.74 1.57
CA THR A 320 -23.50 -5.67 3.03
C THR A 320 -23.54 -4.24 3.58
N LEU A 321 -23.49 -3.22 2.73
CA LEU A 321 -23.53 -1.82 3.17
C LEU A 321 -24.80 -1.52 3.95
N PRO A 322 -24.70 -0.96 5.17
CA PRO A 322 -25.88 -0.54 5.92
C PRO A 322 -26.51 0.73 5.34
N ALA A 323 -27.75 1.03 5.71
CA ALA A 323 -28.54 2.12 5.13
C ALA A 323 -27.92 3.53 5.26
N ASN A 324 -27.03 3.73 6.24
CA ASN A 324 -26.31 4.99 6.48
C ASN A 324 -24.93 5.03 5.80
N VAL A 325 -24.62 4.07 4.91
CA VAL A 325 -23.38 4.06 4.10
C VAL A 325 -23.76 3.93 2.63
N ARG A 326 -23.26 4.80 1.79
CA ARG A 326 -23.44 4.71 0.35
C ARG A 326 -22.13 4.45 -0.38
N ALA A 327 -22.20 3.76 -1.51
CA ALA A 327 -21.13 3.63 -2.48
C ALA A 327 -20.89 4.98 -3.18
N THR A 328 -19.64 5.36 -3.36
CA THR A 328 -19.24 6.59 -4.07
C THR A 328 -18.44 6.31 -5.34
N HIS A 329 -17.69 5.21 -5.38
CA HIS A 329 -16.81 4.88 -6.50
C HIS A 329 -16.85 3.39 -6.81
N LYS A 330 -16.67 3.03 -8.10
CA LYS A 330 -16.58 1.63 -8.57
C LYS A 330 -15.46 1.40 -9.56
N SER A 331 -14.82 0.24 -9.46
CA SER A 331 -13.88 -0.24 -10.46
C SER A 331 -14.59 -0.54 -11.78
N LEU A 332 -14.03 -0.07 -12.90
CA LEU A 332 -14.52 -0.43 -14.23
C LEU A 332 -13.92 -1.75 -14.76
N PHE A 333 -12.97 -2.37 -14.04
CA PHE A 333 -12.47 -3.68 -14.43
C PHE A 333 -13.41 -4.82 -14.03
N ASP A 334 -13.99 -4.75 -12.83
CA ASP A 334 -14.75 -5.86 -12.26
C ASP A 334 -15.99 -5.44 -11.42
N GLY A 335 -16.26 -4.12 -11.35
CA GLY A 335 -17.39 -3.57 -10.60
C GLY A 335 -17.20 -3.57 -9.07
N THR A 336 -16.03 -3.91 -8.54
CA THR A 336 -15.78 -3.87 -7.10
C THR A 336 -15.92 -2.45 -6.55
N LEU A 337 -16.39 -2.37 -5.30
CA LEU A 337 -16.54 -1.12 -4.56
C LEU A 337 -15.18 -0.45 -4.34
N GLN A 338 -15.08 0.84 -4.66
CA GLN A 338 -13.84 1.59 -4.56
C GLN A 338 -13.92 2.82 -3.64
N GLY A 339 -15.09 3.13 -3.13
CA GLY A 339 -15.28 4.23 -2.19
C GLY A 339 -16.62 4.20 -1.50
N ILE A 340 -16.65 4.63 -0.26
CA ILE A 340 -17.86 4.80 0.54
C ILE A 340 -17.87 6.16 1.24
N GLU A 341 -19.07 6.60 1.59
CA GLU A 341 -19.26 7.67 2.56
C GLU A 341 -20.42 7.36 3.52
N ARG A 342 -20.34 7.89 4.72
CA ARG A 342 -21.42 7.93 5.69
C ARG A 342 -22.39 9.06 5.33
N THR A 343 -23.70 8.78 5.37
CA THR A 343 -24.74 9.78 5.10
C THR A 343 -25.14 10.57 6.35
N ASP A 344 -24.75 10.07 7.52
CA ASP A 344 -25.08 10.61 8.83
C ASP A 344 -23.88 11.24 9.59
N LYS A 345 -22.66 11.10 9.05
CA LYS A 345 -21.40 11.59 9.63
C LYS A 345 -20.47 12.11 8.54
N SER A 346 -19.58 13.05 8.89
CA SER A 346 -18.52 13.50 7.99
C SER A 346 -17.40 12.45 7.92
N ALA A 347 -17.68 11.32 7.25
CA ALA A 347 -16.73 10.23 7.11
C ALA A 347 -16.83 9.61 5.71
N PHE A 348 -15.71 9.53 5.03
CA PHE A 348 -15.60 8.93 3.69
C PHE A 348 -14.28 8.21 3.50
N SER A 349 -14.20 7.38 2.47
CA SER A 349 -12.98 6.62 2.21
C SER A 349 -12.86 6.16 0.76
N PHE A 350 -11.65 5.80 0.38
CA PHE A 350 -11.30 5.34 -0.96
C PHE A 350 -10.41 4.10 -0.90
N GLN A 351 -10.71 3.08 -1.71
CA GLN A 351 -9.98 1.81 -1.71
C GLN A 351 -8.60 1.93 -2.36
N GLY A 352 -8.48 2.73 -3.41
CA GLY A 352 -7.20 3.01 -4.06
C GLY A 352 -6.35 4.01 -3.29
N HIS A 353 -5.26 4.44 -3.93
CA HIS A 353 -4.24 5.30 -3.35
C HIS A 353 -4.26 6.71 -3.97
N PRO A 354 -4.98 7.69 -3.39
CA PRO A 354 -5.02 9.07 -3.89
C PRO A 354 -3.68 9.79 -3.81
N GLU A 355 -2.79 9.31 -2.93
CA GLU A 355 -1.43 9.81 -2.78
C GLU A 355 -0.50 9.34 -3.91
N ALA A 356 -0.95 8.43 -4.77
CA ALA A 356 -0.11 7.81 -5.80
C ALA A 356 1.17 7.15 -5.23
N SER A 357 2.34 7.46 -5.75
CA SER A 357 3.65 6.94 -5.30
C SER A 357 3.71 5.40 -5.22
N PRO A 358 3.70 4.74 -6.41
CA PRO A 358 3.61 5.31 -7.75
C PRO A 358 2.18 5.54 -8.22
N GLY A 359 2.03 6.27 -9.29
CA GLY A 359 0.81 6.31 -10.07
C GLY A 359 0.28 7.68 -10.42
N PRO A 360 -0.91 7.72 -11.07
CA PRO A 360 -1.59 8.94 -11.44
C PRO A 360 -2.17 9.66 -10.20
N ASN A 361 -2.38 10.97 -10.36
CA ASN A 361 -2.87 11.86 -9.31
C ASN A 361 -4.36 12.25 -9.49
N ASP A 362 -5.10 11.55 -10.35
CA ASP A 362 -6.49 11.91 -10.70
C ASP A 362 -7.40 11.99 -9.47
N VAL A 363 -7.15 11.17 -8.47
CA VAL A 363 -7.95 11.10 -7.22
C VAL A 363 -7.34 11.91 -6.05
N ALA A 364 -6.24 12.63 -6.26
CA ALA A 364 -5.64 13.52 -5.25
C ALA A 364 -6.63 14.56 -4.66
N PRO A 365 -7.66 15.06 -5.41
CA PRO A 365 -8.68 15.95 -4.86
C PRO A 365 -9.48 15.41 -3.67
N LEU A 366 -9.43 14.10 -3.38
CA LEU A 366 -10.02 13.55 -2.15
C LEU A 366 -9.37 14.10 -0.87
N PHE A 367 -8.07 14.46 -0.93
CA PHE A 367 -7.42 15.18 0.18
C PHE A 367 -8.02 16.58 0.36
N ASP A 368 -8.29 17.29 -0.75
CA ASP A 368 -8.91 18.63 -0.69
C ASP A 368 -10.34 18.55 -0.10
N ARG A 369 -11.08 17.49 -0.43
CA ARG A 369 -12.38 17.21 0.21
C ARG A 369 -12.22 17.10 1.72
N PHE A 370 -11.24 16.34 2.22
CA PHE A 370 -11.00 16.18 3.65
C PHE A 370 -10.69 17.51 4.34
N ILE A 371 -9.84 18.36 3.73
CA ILE A 371 -9.57 19.72 4.24
C ILE A 371 -10.86 20.55 4.31
N ASN A 372 -11.69 20.49 3.27
CA ASN A 372 -12.96 21.22 3.22
C ASN A 372 -13.95 20.75 4.32
N GLU A 373 -13.99 19.46 4.63
CA GLU A 373 -14.81 18.93 5.73
C GLU A 373 -14.31 19.47 7.09
N MET A 374 -12.99 19.51 7.32
CA MET A 374 -12.41 20.12 8.52
C MET A 374 -12.71 21.63 8.62
N ALA A 375 -12.65 22.37 7.49
CA ALA A 375 -12.94 23.79 7.44
C ALA A 375 -14.40 24.11 7.79
N LYS A 376 -15.35 23.28 7.37
CA LYS A 376 -16.79 23.45 7.68
C LYS A 376 -17.10 23.26 9.15
N ARG A 377 -16.31 22.47 9.87
CA ARG A 377 -16.51 22.18 11.29
C ARG A 377 -15.99 23.29 12.20
N ARG A 378 -15.02 24.09 11.76
CA ARG A 378 -14.45 25.25 12.49
C ARG A 378 -15.40 26.42 12.49
#